data_bc17588f120901e4bb7a2da899f2774a
#
_entry.id   bc17588f120901e4bb7a2da899f2774a
#
_cell.length_a   1.000
_cell.length_b   1.000
_cell.length_c   1.000
_cell.angle_alpha   90.00
_cell.angle_beta   90.00
_cell.angle_gamma   90.00
#
_symmetry.space_group_name_H-M   'P 1'
#
loop_
_entity.id
_entity.type
_entity.pdbx_description
1 polymer ?
#
loop_
_entity_poly.entity_id
_entity_poly.type
_entity_poly.pdbx_seq_one_letter_code
_entity_poly.pdbx_strand_id
1 'polypeptide(L)'
;MITTARQLKDLIRNMSKKKSADAQILKRNYMMERFLERISLSEYKNQFILKGGMLVAAMVGLDARATMDLDATIKGTNVSVEDVEMIISQIISIPLNDGVSFRVKRISEIMEEADYPGVRVSMETKFDGVITPLKIDISTGDVITPREIKYKFNLMLEDRTIEVWAYNLETVLAEKLETVVSRNVTNTRMRDFYDIYILQKLYGEQLQKQVLWTALVATAKKRGTLDLIEAEDIREIFDEIESSPVMETLWKTYQKNYSYAADISWHAIVKSICALYGSILENMYDT
;
A
#
# COMPACT_ATOMS: atom_id res chain seq x y z
N MET A 1 -21.63 17.26 3.00
CA MET A 1 -21.07 16.81 1.71
C MET A 1 -20.32 17.98 1.06
N ILE A 2 -19.14 17.76 0.53
CA ILE A 2 -18.30 18.79 -0.12
C ILE A 2 -18.85 18.99 -1.54
N THR A 3 -19.19 20.25 -1.90
CA THR A 3 -19.88 20.54 -3.18
C THR A 3 -19.07 21.42 -4.13
N THR A 4 -18.02 22.11 -3.62
CA THR A 4 -17.20 23.01 -4.44
C THR A 4 -15.72 22.76 -4.27
N ALA A 5 -14.94 23.05 -5.33
CA ALA A 5 -13.47 22.95 -5.29
C ALA A 5 -12.86 23.91 -4.26
N ARG A 6 -13.49 25.07 -4.04
CA ARG A 6 -13.06 26.03 -3.00
C ARG A 6 -13.20 25.42 -1.60
N GLN A 7 -14.35 24.83 -1.29
CA GLN A 7 -14.59 24.17 -0.02
C GLN A 7 -13.60 23.03 0.21
N LEU A 8 -13.38 22.17 -0.79
CA LEU A 8 -12.41 21.08 -0.74
C LEU A 8 -10.99 21.62 -0.49
N LYS A 9 -10.58 22.66 -1.21
CA LYS A 9 -9.26 23.30 -1.06
C LYS A 9 -9.06 23.85 0.35
N ASP A 10 -10.07 24.49 0.94
CA ASP A 10 -9.99 25.04 2.28
C ASP A 10 -9.88 23.94 3.35
N LEU A 11 -10.65 22.86 3.22
CA LEU A 11 -10.58 21.70 4.10
C LEU A 11 -9.20 21.01 4.01
N ILE A 12 -8.72 20.78 2.81
CA ILE A 12 -7.38 20.19 2.58
C ILE A 12 -6.28 21.08 3.16
N ARG A 13 -6.35 22.39 2.95
CA ARG A 13 -5.37 23.35 3.52
C ARG A 13 -5.35 23.30 5.04
N ASN A 14 -6.52 23.23 5.68
CA ASN A 14 -6.62 23.13 7.13
C ASN A 14 -6.05 21.79 7.64
N MET A 15 -6.38 20.70 6.96
CA MET A 15 -5.84 19.37 7.29
C MET A 15 -4.33 19.31 7.08
N SER A 16 -3.82 19.84 5.97
CA SER A 16 -2.40 19.93 5.65
C SER A 16 -1.61 20.63 6.77
N LYS A 17 -2.14 21.77 7.26
CA LYS A 17 -1.54 22.49 8.39
C LYS A 17 -1.59 21.68 9.69
N LYS A 18 -2.73 21.05 9.99
CA LYS A 18 -2.94 20.28 11.23
C LYS A 18 -2.07 19.04 11.29
N LYS A 19 -1.89 18.36 10.15
CA LYS A 19 -1.20 17.06 10.06
C LYS A 19 0.21 17.15 9.46
N SER A 20 0.69 18.35 9.11
CA SER A 20 1.98 18.56 8.40
C SER A 20 2.11 17.69 7.14
N ALA A 21 0.99 17.44 6.46
CA ALA A 21 0.90 16.58 5.28
C ALA A 21 0.80 17.43 4.00
N ASP A 22 1.35 16.92 2.89
CA ASP A 22 1.30 17.60 1.60
C ASP A 22 -0.13 17.73 1.06
N ALA A 23 -0.54 18.95 0.69
CA ALA A 23 -1.89 19.26 0.25
C ALA A 23 -2.26 18.56 -1.09
N GLN A 24 -1.29 18.33 -1.99
CA GLN A 24 -1.55 17.62 -3.24
C GLN A 24 -1.76 16.13 -2.99
N ILE A 25 -1.02 15.56 -2.06
CA ILE A 25 -1.23 14.18 -1.62
C ILE A 25 -2.61 14.02 -0.99
N LEU A 26 -3.00 14.92 -0.07
CA LEU A 26 -4.32 14.89 0.55
C LEU A 26 -5.44 15.02 -0.48
N LYS A 27 -5.30 15.93 -1.46
CA LYS A 27 -6.27 16.07 -2.54
C LYS A 27 -6.41 14.80 -3.35
N ARG A 28 -5.30 14.15 -3.69
CA ARG A 28 -5.32 12.89 -4.45
C ARG A 28 -5.94 11.76 -3.64
N ASN A 29 -5.63 11.67 -2.33
CA ASN A 29 -6.25 10.69 -1.43
C ASN A 29 -7.77 10.87 -1.38
N TYR A 30 -8.28 12.11 -1.28
CA TYR A 30 -9.72 12.37 -1.35
C TYR A 30 -10.35 11.81 -2.63
N MET A 31 -9.70 11.99 -3.78
CA MET A 31 -10.22 11.44 -5.04
C MET A 31 -10.13 9.90 -5.09
N MET A 32 -9.08 9.31 -4.51
CA MET A 32 -8.97 7.85 -4.38
C MET A 32 -10.06 7.29 -3.46
N GLU A 33 -10.39 7.98 -2.37
CA GLU A 33 -11.52 7.60 -1.51
C GLU A 33 -12.86 7.61 -2.25
N ARG A 34 -13.11 8.60 -3.12
CA ARG A 34 -14.33 8.64 -3.96
C ARG A 34 -14.39 7.45 -4.91
N PHE A 35 -13.27 7.00 -5.42
CA PHE A 35 -13.21 5.79 -6.23
C PHE A 35 -13.43 4.53 -5.37
N LEU A 36 -12.76 4.44 -4.22
CA LEU A 36 -12.90 3.32 -3.28
C LEU A 36 -14.34 3.15 -2.79
N GLU A 37 -15.06 4.26 -2.58
CA GLU A 37 -16.48 4.24 -2.23
C GLU A 37 -17.34 3.66 -3.35
N ARG A 38 -17.05 3.96 -4.61
CA ARG A 38 -17.72 3.33 -5.75
C ARG A 38 -17.44 1.83 -5.81
N ILE A 39 -16.21 1.39 -5.53
CA ILE A 39 -15.91 -0.04 -5.41
C ILE A 39 -16.80 -0.68 -4.34
N SER A 40 -16.92 -0.08 -3.15
CA SER A 40 -17.71 -0.62 -2.04
C SER A 40 -19.21 -0.77 -2.34
N LEU A 41 -19.71 -0.03 -3.33
CA LEU A 41 -21.12 -0.07 -3.79
C LEU A 41 -21.31 -0.90 -5.05
N SER A 42 -20.25 -1.31 -5.72
CA SER A 42 -20.30 -2.07 -6.97
C SER A 42 -20.60 -3.55 -6.75
N GLU A 43 -20.95 -4.24 -7.80
CA GLU A 43 -21.04 -5.71 -7.83
C GLU A 43 -19.66 -6.38 -7.61
N TYR A 44 -18.58 -5.65 -7.88
CA TYR A 44 -17.19 -6.10 -7.71
C TYR A 44 -16.64 -5.94 -6.28
N LYS A 45 -17.42 -5.40 -5.33
CA LYS A 45 -16.99 -5.13 -3.95
C LYS A 45 -16.36 -6.33 -3.23
N ASN A 46 -16.76 -7.55 -3.60
CA ASN A 46 -16.24 -8.77 -2.99
C ASN A 46 -15.02 -9.34 -3.73
N GLN A 47 -14.64 -8.75 -4.85
CA GLN A 47 -13.50 -9.18 -5.66
C GLN A 47 -12.32 -8.22 -5.53
N PHE A 48 -12.58 -6.92 -5.33
CA PHE A 48 -11.54 -5.91 -5.11
C PHE A 48 -11.03 -5.98 -3.68
N ILE A 49 -9.74 -6.20 -3.53
CA ILE A 49 -9.07 -6.28 -2.24
C ILE A 49 -7.98 -5.20 -2.19
N LEU A 50 -8.17 -4.24 -1.31
CA LEU A 50 -7.25 -3.12 -1.12
C LEU A 50 -5.93 -3.62 -0.52
N LYS A 51 -4.80 -3.14 -1.07
CA LYS A 51 -3.46 -3.45 -0.59
C LYS A 51 -2.53 -2.25 -0.68
N GLY A 52 -1.24 -2.46 -0.52
CA GLY A 52 -0.19 -1.50 -0.80
C GLY A 52 -0.25 -0.22 0.01
N GLY A 53 0.20 0.87 -0.61
CA GLY A 53 0.42 2.15 0.07
C GLY A 53 -0.83 2.80 0.64
N MET A 54 -1.98 2.67 -0.02
CA MET A 54 -3.22 3.27 0.46
C MET A 54 -3.76 2.56 1.70
N LEU A 55 -3.63 1.23 1.76
CA LEU A 55 -4.01 0.47 2.95
C LEU A 55 -3.10 0.81 4.13
N VAL A 56 -1.79 0.87 3.93
CA VAL A 56 -0.85 1.27 5.00
C VAL A 56 -1.18 2.68 5.48
N ALA A 57 -1.41 3.64 4.58
CA ALA A 57 -1.79 5.00 4.96
C ALA A 57 -3.12 5.06 5.74
N ALA A 58 -4.09 4.19 5.40
CA ALA A 58 -5.34 4.07 6.13
C ALA A 58 -5.14 3.50 7.55
N MET A 59 -4.20 2.57 7.71
CA MET A 59 -3.86 1.97 9.01
C MET A 59 -3.15 2.96 9.93
N VAL A 60 -2.14 3.68 9.43
CA VAL A 60 -1.25 4.48 10.27
C VAL A 60 -1.57 5.98 10.28
N GLY A 61 -2.39 6.45 9.34
CA GLY A 61 -2.73 7.86 9.13
C GLY A 61 -1.90 8.54 8.04
N LEU A 62 -2.52 9.48 7.33
CA LEU A 62 -1.90 10.21 6.20
C LEU A 62 -0.76 11.15 6.64
N ASP A 63 -0.71 11.53 7.91
CA ASP A 63 0.37 12.29 8.52
C ASP A 63 1.59 11.41 8.80
N ALA A 64 1.38 10.13 9.04
CA ALA A 64 2.44 9.15 9.26
C ALA A 64 2.88 8.43 7.96
N ARG A 65 2.06 8.43 6.91
CA ARG A 65 2.39 7.74 5.67
C ARG A 65 1.63 8.32 4.46
N ALA A 66 2.37 9.01 3.60
CA ALA A 66 1.83 9.53 2.34
C ALA A 66 1.71 8.45 1.26
N THR A 67 0.63 8.49 0.48
CA THR A 67 0.47 7.63 -0.70
C THR A 67 -0.06 8.44 -1.90
N MET A 68 0.28 7.99 -3.10
CA MET A 68 -0.10 8.67 -4.34
C MET A 68 -0.88 7.76 -5.30
N ASP A 69 -0.83 6.46 -5.08
CA ASP A 69 -1.42 5.44 -5.94
C ASP A 69 -2.37 4.56 -5.11
N LEU A 70 -3.37 3.99 -5.76
CA LEU A 70 -4.23 2.97 -5.19
C LEU A 70 -3.79 1.62 -5.74
N ASP A 71 -3.45 0.71 -4.84
CA ASP A 71 -3.08 -0.66 -5.18
C ASP A 71 -4.21 -1.61 -4.75
N ALA A 72 -4.62 -2.51 -5.62
CA ALA A 72 -5.62 -3.53 -5.34
C ALA A 72 -5.27 -4.86 -6.03
N THR A 73 -5.78 -5.94 -5.50
CA THR A 73 -5.83 -7.22 -6.22
C THR A 73 -7.27 -7.60 -6.50
N ILE A 74 -7.50 -8.25 -7.66
CA ILE A 74 -8.80 -8.84 -7.99
C ILE A 74 -8.73 -10.34 -7.76
N LYS A 75 -9.64 -10.83 -6.92
CA LYS A 75 -9.73 -12.24 -6.53
C LYS A 75 -10.60 -13.03 -7.50
N GLY A 76 -10.17 -14.24 -7.82
CA GLY A 76 -11.04 -15.26 -8.46
C GLY A 76 -10.98 -15.30 -9.99
N THR A 77 -10.20 -14.44 -10.64
CA THR A 77 -10.05 -14.47 -12.10
C THR A 77 -8.70 -13.93 -12.53
N ASN A 78 -8.18 -14.46 -13.62
CA ASN A 78 -7.11 -13.80 -14.34
C ASN A 78 -7.76 -12.65 -15.13
N VAL A 79 -7.28 -11.44 -14.91
CA VAL A 79 -7.90 -10.23 -15.45
C VAL A 79 -7.06 -9.73 -16.62
N SER A 80 -7.65 -9.71 -17.81
CA SER A 80 -7.07 -9.08 -19.00
C SER A 80 -7.21 -7.55 -18.92
N VAL A 81 -6.55 -6.83 -19.80
CA VAL A 81 -6.72 -5.37 -19.94
C VAL A 81 -8.18 -5.04 -20.25
N GLU A 82 -8.83 -5.83 -21.11
CA GLU A 82 -10.23 -5.67 -21.51
C GLU A 82 -11.19 -5.89 -20.34
N ASP A 83 -10.93 -6.91 -19.50
CA ASP A 83 -11.73 -7.16 -18.30
C ASP A 83 -11.61 -6.02 -17.31
N VAL A 84 -10.39 -5.51 -17.08
CA VAL A 84 -10.16 -4.35 -16.21
C VAL A 84 -10.87 -3.11 -16.76
N GLU A 85 -10.82 -2.86 -18.05
CA GLU A 85 -11.51 -1.72 -18.67
C GLU A 85 -13.03 -1.78 -18.43
N MET A 86 -13.62 -2.97 -18.63
CA MET A 86 -15.05 -3.18 -18.38
C MET A 86 -15.40 -2.96 -16.90
N ILE A 87 -14.66 -3.59 -15.99
CA ILE A 87 -14.87 -3.49 -14.53
C ILE A 87 -14.75 -2.04 -14.08
N ILE A 88 -13.68 -1.35 -14.46
CA ILE A 88 -13.44 0.06 -14.08
C ILE A 88 -14.54 0.96 -14.65
N SER A 89 -14.96 0.75 -15.90
CA SER A 89 -16.04 1.53 -16.51
C SER A 89 -17.36 1.39 -15.76
N GLN A 90 -17.68 0.20 -15.29
CA GLN A 90 -18.86 -0.05 -14.47
C GLN A 90 -18.75 0.61 -13.09
N ILE A 91 -17.59 0.50 -12.43
CA ILE A 91 -17.35 1.13 -11.12
C ILE A 91 -17.49 2.66 -11.21
N ILE A 92 -16.84 3.30 -12.18
CA ILE A 92 -16.88 4.76 -12.30
C ILE A 92 -18.25 5.31 -12.74
N SER A 93 -19.10 4.46 -13.30
CA SER A 93 -20.48 4.82 -13.68
C SER A 93 -21.45 4.87 -12.48
N ILE A 94 -21.07 4.33 -11.32
CA ILE A 94 -21.91 4.34 -10.11
C ILE A 94 -22.14 5.80 -9.68
N PRO A 95 -23.40 6.24 -9.64
CA PRO A 95 -23.73 7.61 -9.27
C PRO A 95 -23.52 7.81 -7.75
N LEU A 96 -22.71 8.78 -7.41
CA LEU A 96 -22.63 9.33 -6.06
C LEU A 96 -22.89 10.83 -6.13
N ASN A 97 -23.62 11.36 -5.15
CA ASN A 97 -23.89 12.81 -5.09
C ASN A 97 -22.67 13.58 -4.53
N ASP A 98 -21.47 13.19 -4.95
CA ASP A 98 -20.18 13.74 -4.49
C ASP A 98 -19.59 14.79 -5.46
N GLY A 99 -20.23 14.98 -6.61
CA GLY A 99 -19.78 15.90 -7.65
C GLY A 99 -18.50 15.47 -8.37
N VAL A 100 -17.98 14.26 -8.10
CA VAL A 100 -16.75 13.73 -8.71
C VAL A 100 -17.09 12.84 -9.90
N SER A 101 -16.52 13.15 -11.05
CA SER A 101 -16.53 12.29 -12.24
C SER A 101 -15.15 11.76 -12.56
N PHE A 102 -15.11 10.57 -13.16
CA PHE A 102 -13.89 9.87 -13.54
C PHE A 102 -13.83 9.68 -15.05
N ARG A 103 -12.65 9.73 -15.61
CA ARG A 103 -12.38 9.41 -17.01
C ARG A 103 -11.11 8.58 -17.11
N VAL A 104 -11.20 7.39 -17.67
CA VAL A 104 -10.04 6.57 -18.02
C VAL A 104 -9.27 7.24 -19.15
N LYS A 105 -7.97 7.35 -19.01
CA LYS A 105 -7.04 7.90 -20.01
C LYS A 105 -6.27 6.80 -20.74
N ARG A 106 -5.83 5.81 -19.96
CA ARG A 106 -5.03 4.71 -20.49
C ARG A 106 -5.14 3.53 -19.55
N ILE A 107 -5.21 2.35 -20.13
CA ILE A 107 -5.01 1.07 -19.43
C ILE A 107 -3.82 0.37 -20.11
N SER A 108 -2.92 -0.19 -19.33
CA SER A 108 -1.74 -0.88 -19.84
C SER A 108 -1.31 -1.97 -18.87
N GLU A 109 -0.77 -3.04 -19.42
CA GLU A 109 -0.08 -4.04 -18.62
C GLU A 109 1.09 -3.40 -17.86
N ILE A 110 1.30 -3.84 -16.64
CA ILE A 110 2.49 -3.55 -15.87
C ILE A 110 3.44 -4.71 -16.10
N MET A 111 4.45 -4.48 -16.92
CA MET A 111 5.61 -5.35 -17.00
C MET A 111 6.59 -4.86 -15.91
N GLU A 112 6.26 -5.07 -14.65
CA GLU A 112 7.29 -4.91 -13.61
C GLU A 112 8.26 -6.09 -13.76
N GLU A 113 9.55 -5.77 -13.75
CA GLU A 113 10.60 -6.76 -13.57
C GLU A 113 10.25 -7.59 -12.33
N ALA A 114 9.74 -8.75 -12.59
CA ALA A 114 9.61 -9.88 -11.73
C ALA A 114 8.25 -10.16 -11.17
N ASP A 115 7.29 -9.80 -10.69
CA ASP A 115 6.52 -10.65 -9.77
C ASP A 115 5.10 -11.04 -10.21
N TYR A 116 4.36 -10.19 -10.92
CA TYR A 116 3.00 -10.53 -11.37
C TYR A 116 2.54 -9.71 -12.59
N PRO A 117 1.79 -10.32 -13.51
CA PRO A 117 1.07 -9.55 -14.49
C PRO A 117 0.06 -8.65 -13.75
N GLY A 118 0.20 -7.38 -13.91
CA GLY A 118 -0.69 -6.37 -13.38
C GLY A 118 -1.20 -5.45 -14.47
N VAL A 119 -2.26 -4.74 -14.18
CA VAL A 119 -2.84 -3.76 -15.08
C VAL A 119 -2.85 -2.40 -14.40
N ARG A 120 -2.25 -1.41 -15.06
CA ARG A 120 -2.26 -0.01 -14.60
C ARG A 120 -3.37 0.76 -15.29
N VAL A 121 -4.23 1.34 -14.49
CA VAL A 121 -5.28 2.25 -14.94
C VAL A 121 -4.88 3.68 -14.61
N SER A 122 -4.58 4.46 -15.64
CA SER A 122 -4.37 5.90 -15.52
C SER A 122 -5.68 6.62 -15.82
N MET A 123 -6.16 7.41 -14.89
CA MET A 123 -7.41 8.14 -15.02
C MET A 123 -7.32 9.58 -14.53
N GLU A 124 -8.29 10.37 -14.88
CA GLU A 124 -8.50 11.72 -14.38
C GLU A 124 -9.80 11.77 -13.60
N THR A 125 -9.79 12.44 -12.48
CA THR A 125 -11.00 12.86 -11.78
C THR A 125 -11.26 14.33 -12.08
N LYS A 126 -12.53 14.68 -12.24
CA LYS A 126 -12.97 16.08 -12.36
C LYS A 126 -13.94 16.38 -11.22
N PHE A 127 -13.65 17.44 -10.48
CA PHE A 127 -14.48 17.96 -9.39
C PHE A 127 -14.54 19.49 -9.48
N ASP A 128 -15.73 20.04 -9.71
CA ASP A 128 -15.98 21.48 -9.84
C ASP A 128 -14.95 22.17 -10.76
N GLY A 129 -14.75 21.61 -11.97
CA GLY A 129 -13.82 22.13 -12.98
C GLY A 129 -12.34 21.77 -12.75
N VAL A 130 -11.95 21.28 -11.56
CA VAL A 130 -10.56 20.93 -11.24
C VAL A 130 -10.28 19.49 -11.59
N ILE A 131 -9.21 19.25 -12.36
CA ILE A 131 -8.75 17.92 -12.75
C ILE A 131 -7.65 17.44 -11.80
N THR A 132 -7.74 16.16 -11.39
CA THR A 132 -6.71 15.49 -10.60
C THR A 132 -6.39 14.12 -11.23
N PRO A 133 -5.13 13.85 -11.60
CA PRO A 133 -4.76 12.55 -12.12
C PRO A 133 -4.73 11.51 -11.00
N LEU A 134 -5.23 10.30 -11.30
CA LEU A 134 -5.15 9.13 -10.45
C LEU A 134 -4.46 7.98 -11.18
N LYS A 135 -3.83 7.11 -10.41
CA LYS A 135 -3.25 5.86 -10.87
C LYS A 135 -3.72 4.74 -9.96
N ILE A 136 -4.18 3.66 -10.57
CA ILE A 136 -4.62 2.46 -9.90
C ILE A 136 -3.86 1.30 -10.50
N ASP A 137 -3.18 0.54 -9.65
CA ASP A 137 -2.44 -0.65 -10.02
C ASP A 137 -3.23 -1.88 -9.53
N ILE A 138 -3.61 -2.74 -10.47
CA ILE A 138 -4.43 -3.91 -10.22
C ILE A 138 -3.60 -5.15 -10.52
N SER A 139 -3.39 -5.98 -9.51
CA SER A 139 -2.77 -7.31 -9.66
C SER A 139 -3.82 -8.42 -9.62
N THR A 140 -3.41 -9.61 -9.99
CA THR A 140 -4.24 -10.81 -9.89
C THR A 140 -3.44 -11.98 -9.34
N GLY A 141 -4.13 -12.91 -8.69
CA GLY A 141 -3.51 -14.14 -8.21
C GLY A 141 -2.58 -13.96 -7.01
N ASP A 142 -2.67 -12.86 -6.29
CA ASP A 142 -1.93 -12.65 -5.05
C ASP A 142 -2.34 -13.67 -3.99
N VAL A 143 -1.37 -14.09 -3.19
CA VAL A 143 -1.61 -14.99 -2.06
C VAL A 143 -1.86 -14.18 -0.81
N ILE A 144 -3.04 -14.32 -0.22
CA ILE A 144 -3.42 -13.61 1.02
C ILE A 144 -3.57 -14.65 2.12
N THR A 145 -2.75 -14.57 3.17
CA THR A 145 -2.67 -15.58 4.22
C THR A 145 -3.10 -15.00 5.57
N PRO A 146 -4.05 -15.61 6.27
CA PRO A 146 -4.87 -16.78 5.85
C PRO A 146 -5.94 -16.39 4.85
N ARG A 147 -6.38 -15.13 4.82
CA ARG A 147 -7.38 -14.56 3.91
C ARG A 147 -7.48 -13.05 4.07
N GLU A 148 -8.14 -12.40 3.13
CA GLU A 148 -8.54 -11.00 3.20
C GLU A 148 -9.46 -10.71 4.40
N ILE A 149 -9.46 -9.46 4.84
CA ILE A 149 -10.29 -8.98 5.94
C ILE A 149 -11.26 -7.88 5.47
N LYS A 150 -12.39 -7.76 6.16
CA LYS A 150 -13.26 -6.60 6.03
C LYS A 150 -12.66 -5.43 6.80
N TYR A 151 -12.25 -4.42 6.08
CA TYR A 151 -11.60 -3.25 6.63
C TYR A 151 -12.57 -2.05 6.66
N LYS A 152 -12.72 -1.43 7.82
CA LYS A 152 -13.47 -0.18 7.98
C LYS A 152 -12.57 0.99 7.62
N PHE A 153 -12.71 1.48 6.41
CA PHE A 153 -11.92 2.59 5.88
C PHE A 153 -12.56 3.92 6.29
N ASN A 154 -11.87 4.69 7.12
CA ASN A 154 -12.30 6.02 7.55
C ASN A 154 -12.09 7.04 6.44
N LEU A 155 -13.12 7.78 6.07
CA LEU A 155 -13.01 8.82 5.06
C LEU A 155 -12.35 10.07 5.65
N MET A 156 -11.40 10.64 4.92
CA MET A 156 -10.50 11.68 5.41
C MET A 156 -11.22 12.99 5.82
N LEU A 157 -12.25 13.38 5.09
CA LEU A 157 -12.94 14.66 5.28
C LEU A 157 -14.41 14.50 5.73
N GLU A 158 -14.81 13.29 6.09
CA GLU A 158 -16.17 12.97 6.50
C GLU A 158 -16.14 12.06 7.74
N ASP A 159 -17.07 12.27 8.66
CA ASP A 159 -17.21 11.44 9.86
C ASP A 159 -18.04 10.18 9.54
N ARG A 160 -17.53 9.36 8.62
CA ARG A 160 -18.12 8.07 8.25
C ARG A 160 -17.07 7.12 7.69
N THR A 161 -17.41 5.86 7.67
CA THR A 161 -16.59 4.78 7.15
C THR A 161 -17.26 4.11 5.96
N ILE A 162 -16.44 3.51 5.09
CA ILE A 162 -16.86 2.54 4.10
C ILE A 162 -16.25 1.18 4.44
N GLU A 163 -16.92 0.07 4.10
CA GLU A 163 -16.38 -1.26 4.26
C GLU A 163 -15.81 -1.75 2.94
N VAL A 164 -14.54 -2.16 2.95
CA VAL A 164 -13.83 -2.72 1.79
C VAL A 164 -13.10 -3.99 2.20
N TRP A 165 -12.90 -4.90 1.26
CA TRP A 165 -11.96 -5.99 1.49
C TRP A 165 -10.53 -5.48 1.39
N ALA A 166 -9.66 -5.95 2.25
CA ALA A 166 -8.27 -5.54 2.31
C ALA A 166 -7.37 -6.70 2.75
N TYR A 167 -6.08 -6.55 2.51
CA TYR A 167 -5.08 -7.43 3.11
C TYR A 167 -5.14 -7.33 4.63
N ASN A 168 -4.88 -8.46 5.30
CA ASN A 168 -4.55 -8.44 6.71
C ASN A 168 -3.14 -7.88 6.93
N LEU A 169 -2.81 -7.53 8.17
CA LEU A 169 -1.53 -6.93 8.55
C LEU A 169 -0.35 -7.83 8.18
N GLU A 170 -0.48 -9.13 8.43
CA GLU A 170 0.56 -10.12 8.20
C GLU A 170 0.90 -10.24 6.71
N THR A 171 -0.09 -10.28 5.83
CA THR A 171 0.16 -10.30 4.37
C THR A 171 0.82 -9.00 3.90
N VAL A 172 0.41 -7.84 4.41
CA VAL A 172 1.08 -6.55 4.09
C VAL A 172 2.55 -6.59 4.48
N LEU A 173 2.85 -7.05 5.69
CA LEU A 173 4.23 -7.15 6.17
C LEU A 173 5.04 -8.21 5.42
N ALA A 174 4.43 -9.35 5.10
CA ALA A 174 5.05 -10.45 4.37
C ALA A 174 5.53 -10.01 2.98
N GLU A 175 4.70 -9.32 2.19
CA GLU A 175 5.11 -8.81 0.87
C GLU A 175 6.29 -7.84 0.97
N LYS A 176 6.32 -7.01 2.01
CA LYS A 176 7.39 -6.02 2.21
C LYS A 176 8.68 -6.65 2.72
N LEU A 177 8.59 -7.58 3.67
CA LEU A 177 9.75 -8.33 4.16
C LEU A 177 10.39 -9.15 3.03
N GLU A 178 9.57 -9.86 2.26
CA GLU A 178 10.07 -10.60 1.10
C GLU A 178 10.79 -9.67 0.12
N THR A 179 10.21 -8.51 -0.21
CA THR A 179 10.83 -7.53 -1.11
C THR A 179 12.13 -6.95 -0.55
N VAL A 180 12.24 -6.76 0.77
CA VAL A 180 13.49 -6.30 1.42
C VAL A 180 14.56 -7.36 1.30
N VAL A 181 14.26 -8.62 1.61
CA VAL A 181 15.20 -9.72 1.57
C VAL A 181 15.62 -10.05 0.14
N SER A 182 14.65 -10.24 -0.76
CA SER A 182 14.92 -10.69 -2.13
C SER A 182 15.69 -9.65 -2.97
N ARG A 183 15.47 -8.35 -2.73
CA ARG A 183 16.17 -7.27 -3.46
C ARG A 183 17.46 -6.83 -2.77
N ASN A 184 17.65 -7.13 -1.51
CA ASN A 184 18.85 -6.81 -0.72
C ASN A 184 19.32 -5.35 -0.98
N VAL A 185 20.60 -5.12 -1.22
CA VAL A 185 21.20 -3.79 -1.49
C VAL A 185 20.78 -3.15 -2.81
N THR A 186 20.12 -3.88 -3.68
CA THR A 186 19.54 -3.34 -4.92
C THR A 186 18.14 -2.73 -4.73
N ASN A 187 17.59 -2.84 -3.51
CA ASN A 187 16.26 -2.33 -3.20
C ASN A 187 16.25 -0.79 -3.10
N THR A 188 15.64 -0.13 -4.07
CA THR A 188 15.44 1.33 -4.06
C THR A 188 14.15 1.78 -3.37
N ARG A 189 13.33 0.83 -2.89
CA ARG A 189 11.99 1.08 -2.34
C ARG A 189 12.05 1.39 -0.84
N MET A 190 12.64 2.51 -0.46
CA MET A 190 12.77 2.95 0.95
C MET A 190 11.43 3.00 1.70
N ARG A 191 10.35 3.09 0.94
CA ARG A 191 8.98 3.07 1.47
C ARG A 191 8.62 1.74 2.13
N ASP A 192 9.12 0.63 1.63
CA ASP A 192 8.86 -0.69 2.22
C ASP A 192 9.58 -0.85 3.57
N PHE A 193 10.79 -0.32 3.70
CA PHE A 193 11.52 -0.26 4.97
C PHE A 193 10.76 0.57 6.01
N TYR A 194 10.28 1.75 5.62
CA TYR A 194 9.48 2.60 6.49
C TYR A 194 8.16 1.93 6.91
N ASP A 195 7.46 1.32 5.95
CA ASP A 195 6.17 0.68 6.20
C ASP A 195 6.29 -0.48 7.20
N ILE A 196 7.35 -1.30 7.10
CA ILE A 196 7.62 -2.37 8.08
C ILE A 196 7.85 -1.77 9.47
N TYR A 197 8.71 -0.75 9.55
CA TYR A 197 9.02 -0.08 10.81
C TYR A 197 7.77 0.50 11.49
N ILE A 198 6.97 1.27 10.77
CA ILE A 198 5.81 1.95 11.36
C ILE A 198 4.69 0.97 11.73
N LEU A 199 4.46 -0.05 10.89
CA LEU A 199 3.47 -1.09 11.19
C LEU A 199 3.87 -1.92 12.40
N GLN A 200 5.15 -2.30 12.52
CA GLN A 200 5.66 -2.99 13.70
C GLN A 200 5.53 -2.13 14.96
N LYS A 201 5.88 -0.85 14.88
CA LYS A 201 5.78 0.08 16.00
C LYS A 201 4.36 0.25 16.52
N LEU A 202 3.36 0.30 15.63
CA LEU A 202 1.96 0.56 15.98
C LEU A 202 1.16 -0.71 16.27
N TYR A 203 1.51 -1.82 15.63
CA TYR A 203 0.70 -3.05 15.66
C TYR A 203 1.49 -4.29 16.06
N GLY A 204 2.77 -4.17 16.43
CA GLY A 204 3.64 -5.31 16.75
C GLY A 204 3.08 -6.24 17.83
N GLU A 205 2.40 -5.70 18.83
CA GLU A 205 1.75 -6.48 19.90
C GLU A 205 0.54 -7.31 19.41
N GLN A 206 -0.10 -6.87 18.31
CA GLN A 206 -1.27 -7.54 17.72
C GLN A 206 -0.86 -8.56 16.65
N LEU A 207 0.40 -8.52 16.23
CA LEU A 207 0.92 -9.30 15.13
C LEU A 207 0.98 -10.80 15.48
N GLN A 208 0.34 -11.61 14.67
CA GLN A 208 0.39 -13.06 14.80
C GLN A 208 1.61 -13.61 14.04
N LYS A 209 2.71 -13.82 14.76
CA LYS A 209 4.03 -14.20 14.18
C LYS A 209 3.95 -15.46 13.31
N GLN A 210 3.20 -16.49 13.74
CA GLN A 210 3.00 -17.71 12.96
C GLN A 210 2.27 -17.44 11.63
N VAL A 211 1.27 -16.55 11.65
CA VAL A 211 0.55 -16.15 10.44
C VAL A 211 1.46 -15.34 9.53
N LEU A 212 2.27 -14.43 10.10
CA LEU A 212 3.25 -13.65 9.33
C LEU A 212 4.27 -14.55 8.64
N TRP A 213 4.82 -15.54 9.33
CA TRP A 213 5.73 -16.52 8.72
C TRP A 213 5.06 -17.27 7.59
N THR A 214 3.86 -17.80 7.83
CA THR A 214 3.11 -18.52 6.80
C THR A 214 2.82 -17.65 5.57
N ALA A 215 2.50 -16.37 5.80
CA ALA A 215 2.29 -15.40 4.73
C ALA A 215 3.59 -15.10 3.97
N LEU A 216 4.73 -14.95 4.67
CA LEU A 216 6.04 -14.71 4.09
C LEU A 216 6.47 -15.88 3.20
N VAL A 217 6.37 -17.11 3.70
CA VAL A 217 6.66 -18.34 2.93
C VAL A 217 5.74 -18.46 1.72
N ALA A 218 4.45 -18.20 1.86
CA ALA A 218 3.51 -18.26 0.76
C ALA A 218 3.82 -17.21 -0.32
N THR A 219 4.17 -15.99 0.08
CA THR A 219 4.61 -14.91 -0.83
C THR A 219 5.90 -15.30 -1.55
N ALA A 220 6.90 -15.78 -0.81
CA ALA A 220 8.19 -16.18 -1.36
C ALA A 220 8.07 -17.37 -2.33
N LYS A 221 7.28 -18.38 -1.99
CA LYS A 221 6.96 -19.49 -2.91
C LYS A 221 6.36 -18.99 -4.21
N LYS A 222 5.39 -18.09 -4.11
CA LYS A 222 4.74 -17.49 -5.28
C LYS A 222 5.74 -16.71 -6.15
N ARG A 223 6.70 -16.01 -5.54
CA ARG A 223 7.71 -15.19 -6.22
C ARG A 223 8.98 -15.94 -6.62
N GLY A 224 9.10 -17.22 -6.24
CA GLY A 224 10.30 -18.02 -6.52
C GLY A 224 11.52 -17.61 -5.71
N THR A 225 11.33 -17.01 -4.54
CA THR A 225 12.39 -16.47 -3.66
C THR A 225 12.49 -17.20 -2.32
N LEU A 226 11.89 -18.40 -2.23
CA LEU A 226 11.82 -19.16 -0.97
C LEU A 226 13.21 -19.43 -0.38
N ASP A 227 14.16 -19.81 -1.20
CA ASP A 227 15.53 -20.14 -0.77
C ASP A 227 16.23 -18.93 -0.10
N LEU A 228 15.85 -17.69 -0.49
CA LEU A 228 16.38 -16.48 0.13
C LEU A 228 15.75 -16.20 1.50
N ILE A 229 14.48 -16.58 1.68
CA ILE A 229 13.75 -16.38 2.94
C ILE A 229 14.14 -17.42 3.99
N GLU A 230 14.45 -18.64 3.57
CA GLU A 230 14.85 -19.75 4.44
C GLU A 230 16.39 -19.91 4.55
N ALA A 231 17.16 -18.94 4.02
CA ALA A 231 18.60 -18.98 4.07
C ALA A 231 19.14 -18.98 5.51
N GLU A 232 20.09 -19.87 5.81
CA GLU A 232 20.74 -19.92 7.13
C GLU A 232 21.46 -18.60 7.44
N ASP A 233 21.98 -17.93 6.42
CA ASP A 233 22.75 -16.69 6.50
C ASP A 233 21.91 -15.42 6.33
N ILE A 234 20.62 -15.47 6.66
CA ILE A 234 19.72 -14.30 6.54
C ILE A 234 20.25 -13.05 7.25
N ARG A 235 21.05 -13.24 8.30
CA ARG A 235 21.69 -12.13 9.03
C ARG A 235 22.69 -11.38 8.16
N GLU A 236 23.44 -12.07 7.30
CA GLU A 236 24.39 -11.44 6.37
C GLU A 236 23.69 -10.50 5.41
N ILE A 237 22.47 -10.85 4.95
CA ILE A 237 21.65 -9.97 4.11
C ILE A 237 21.33 -8.65 4.84
N PHE A 238 20.95 -8.72 6.10
CA PHE A 238 20.65 -7.51 6.89
C PHE A 238 21.91 -6.70 7.21
N ASP A 239 23.05 -7.35 7.45
CA ASP A 239 24.33 -6.68 7.67
C ASP A 239 24.81 -5.97 6.40
N GLU A 240 24.65 -6.58 5.22
CA GLU A 240 24.92 -5.95 3.93
C GLU A 240 24.02 -4.73 3.69
N ILE A 241 22.72 -4.86 3.95
CA ILE A 241 21.75 -3.75 3.83
C ILE A 241 22.14 -2.60 4.77
N GLU A 242 22.45 -2.91 6.03
CA GLU A 242 22.78 -1.92 7.06
C GLU A 242 24.05 -1.15 6.72
N SER A 243 25.09 -1.88 6.31
CA SER A 243 26.42 -1.32 6.00
C SER A 243 26.51 -0.64 4.65
N SER A 244 25.48 -0.73 3.79
CA SER A 244 25.48 -0.16 2.44
C SER A 244 25.38 1.37 2.43
N PRO A 245 26.42 2.12 1.97
CA PRO A 245 26.36 3.58 1.86
C PRO A 245 25.31 4.04 0.85
N VAL A 246 25.00 3.22 -0.15
CA VAL A 246 23.97 3.51 -1.17
C VAL A 246 22.60 3.51 -0.52
N MET A 247 22.27 2.47 0.26
CA MET A 247 21.01 2.36 0.96
C MET A 247 20.81 3.51 1.96
N GLU A 248 21.84 3.84 2.73
CA GLU A 248 21.81 4.99 3.65
C GLU A 248 21.56 6.32 2.90
N THR A 249 22.16 6.50 1.73
CA THR A 249 21.93 7.69 0.89
C THR A 249 20.50 7.74 0.36
N LEU A 250 19.96 6.62 -0.07
CA LEU A 250 18.55 6.51 -0.50
C LEU A 250 17.61 6.82 0.67
N TRP A 251 17.92 6.33 1.88
CA TRP A 251 17.15 6.66 3.07
C TRP A 251 17.20 8.15 3.41
N LYS A 252 18.35 8.79 3.39
CA LYS A 252 18.49 10.24 3.56
C LYS A 252 17.68 11.03 2.54
N THR A 253 17.61 10.56 1.30
CA THR A 253 16.78 11.15 0.26
C THR A 253 15.28 10.97 0.57
N TYR A 254 14.89 9.81 1.06
CA TYR A 254 13.52 9.54 1.50
C TYR A 254 13.11 10.47 2.65
N GLN A 255 13.96 10.64 3.65
CA GLN A 255 13.74 11.55 4.79
C GLN A 255 13.52 13.01 4.35
N LYS A 256 14.28 13.49 3.35
CA LYS A 256 14.10 14.84 2.81
C LYS A 256 12.74 15.05 2.15
N ASN A 257 12.20 14.01 1.55
CA ASN A 257 10.93 14.06 0.84
C ASN A 257 9.72 13.82 1.76
N TYR A 258 9.94 13.18 2.92
CA TYR A 258 8.88 12.76 3.83
C TYR A 258 9.22 13.09 5.28
N SER A 259 8.64 14.19 5.78
CA SER A 259 8.89 14.73 7.12
C SER A 259 8.59 13.71 8.25
N TYR A 260 7.66 12.79 8.06
CA TYR A 260 7.35 11.75 9.04
C TYR A 260 8.48 10.74 9.25
N ALA A 261 9.46 10.67 8.33
CA ALA A 261 10.64 9.81 8.44
C ALA A 261 11.90 10.56 8.94
N ALA A 262 11.83 11.89 9.10
CA ALA A 262 13.00 12.75 9.29
C ALA A 262 13.87 12.35 10.49
N ASP A 263 13.27 11.95 11.59
CA ASP A 263 13.96 11.65 12.85
C ASP A 263 14.33 10.16 13.03
N ILE A 264 14.13 9.32 12.00
CA ILE A 264 14.37 7.88 12.09
C ILE A 264 15.69 7.55 11.39
N SER A 265 16.72 7.12 12.12
CA SER A 265 18.00 6.75 11.53
C SER A 265 17.89 5.47 10.69
N TRP A 266 18.81 5.33 9.69
CA TRP A 266 18.90 4.12 8.88
C TRP A 266 19.13 2.88 9.75
N HIS A 267 20.05 2.96 10.70
CA HIS A 267 20.29 1.91 11.67
C HIS A 267 19.02 1.48 12.43
N ALA A 268 18.21 2.45 12.92
CA ALA A 268 16.99 2.12 13.65
C ALA A 268 15.96 1.38 12.78
N ILE A 269 15.86 1.74 11.50
CA ILE A 269 14.99 1.07 10.53
C ILE A 269 15.44 -0.38 10.32
N VAL A 270 16.71 -0.61 9.95
CA VAL A 270 17.22 -1.95 9.66
C VAL A 270 17.16 -2.83 10.90
N LYS A 271 17.57 -2.31 12.06
CA LYS A 271 17.48 -3.02 13.34
C LYS A 271 16.05 -3.45 13.66
N SER A 272 15.05 -2.60 13.42
CA SER A 272 13.65 -2.95 13.63
C SER A 272 13.20 -4.09 12.72
N ILE A 273 13.60 -4.07 11.44
CA ILE A 273 13.25 -5.12 10.48
C ILE A 273 13.93 -6.43 10.85
N CYS A 274 15.22 -6.39 11.19
CA CYS A 274 15.98 -7.54 11.63
C CYS A 274 15.37 -8.18 12.90
N ALA A 275 14.97 -7.36 13.88
CA ALA A 275 14.33 -7.83 15.10
C ALA A 275 12.96 -8.48 14.82
N LEU A 276 12.17 -7.91 13.91
CA LEU A 276 10.91 -8.53 13.48
C LEU A 276 11.17 -9.88 12.82
N TYR A 277 12.10 -9.94 11.88
CA TYR A 277 12.43 -11.17 11.17
C TYR A 277 12.94 -12.26 12.14
N GLY A 278 13.87 -11.93 13.05
CA GLY A 278 14.35 -12.85 14.08
C GLY A 278 13.23 -13.40 14.96
N SER A 279 12.30 -12.51 15.36
CA SER A 279 11.19 -12.91 16.22
C SER A 279 10.17 -13.85 15.57
N ILE A 280 10.03 -13.84 14.24
CA ILE A 280 9.20 -14.80 13.52
C ILE A 280 9.90 -16.14 13.30
N LEU A 281 11.23 -16.15 13.16
CA LEU A 281 12.02 -17.38 13.09
C LEU A 281 12.04 -18.12 14.43
N GLU A 282 12.32 -17.43 15.54
CA GLU A 282 12.34 -18.02 16.89
C GLU A 282 11.02 -18.74 17.20
N ASN A 283 9.89 -18.13 16.84
CA ASN A 283 8.57 -18.72 17.06
C ASN A 283 8.32 -20.04 16.26
N MET A 284 9.18 -20.34 15.28
CA MET A 284 9.10 -21.57 14.48
C MET A 284 9.81 -22.77 15.14
N TYR A 285 10.87 -22.50 15.93
CA TYR A 285 11.65 -23.55 16.58
C TYR A 285 11.08 -23.92 17.96
N ASP A 286 10.15 -23.12 18.50
CA ASP A 286 9.49 -23.35 19.80
C ASP A 286 8.17 -24.13 19.66
N THR A 287 7.76 -24.56 18.47
CA THR A 287 6.57 -25.36 18.18
C THR A 287 6.93 -26.71 17.60
#